data_ffa04446b969a32e5672c873bfdb68ee
#
_entry.id   ffa04446b969a32e5672c873bfdb68ee
#
_cell.length_a   1.000
_cell.length_b   1.000
_cell.length_c   1.000
_cell.angle_alpha   90.00
_cell.angle_beta   90.00
_cell.angle_gamma   90.00
#
_symmetry.space_group_name_H-M   'P 1'
#
loop_
_entity.id
_entity.type
_entity.pdbx_description
1 polymer ?
#
loop_
_entity_poly.entity_id
_entity_poly.type
_entity_poly.pdbx_seq_one_letter_code
_entity_poly.pdbx_strand_id
1 'polypeptide(L)'
;MSASFNQPLYHAHTLPCGLRIIHEPSASPVLYCGYVVLAGTRHEDEADSGMAHFIEHLSFKGTTHRRACHIVNGLERVGGDLNAYTTKQETVYYATVLKDDFKRAADLLTDIVFHSTFPQAEIDKEVEVICDEIDSYKDSPSEIIFDEFKSLMYPGQPLGRDILGNAERLRQYTTADALRFTHRYYHPQNAVFYVYGDVPFAQIVRTLERLLPPTDFAAFTAPALSSIPPQPQITAQERIVSKGTHQAHVLIGAPTFAGTDARRFALLLLNNMLGGPGMNSRLSLSLREKAGLVYSIDSYLNTYPDTGFWNVYFGCDAHDVGRCRRLLLRELRRFIERPLSDSQLAAAKKQLCGQVVISTDAAESYALALGKTFAHYGTHRNVSALCSRIREITAADVQQVAAEIYADDRLTTLIYR
;
A
#
# COMPACT_ATOMS: atom_id res chain seq x y z
N MET A 1 -23.47 -10.61 -23.42
CA MET A 1 -22.98 -9.34 -23.99
C MET A 1 -21.60 -9.09 -23.40
N SER A 2 -20.54 -9.19 -24.22
CA SER A 2 -19.19 -8.82 -23.80
C SER A 2 -19.12 -7.29 -23.84
N ALA A 3 -19.12 -6.64 -22.69
CA ALA A 3 -18.75 -5.25 -22.61
C ALA A 3 -17.29 -5.15 -23.07
N SER A 4 -17.08 -4.66 -24.29
CA SER A 4 -15.76 -4.26 -24.76
C SER A 4 -15.39 -3.01 -23.96
N PHE A 5 -14.64 -3.18 -22.88
CA PHE A 5 -13.99 -2.05 -22.23
C PHE A 5 -12.94 -1.52 -23.23
N ASN A 6 -13.21 -0.38 -23.84
CA ASN A 6 -12.17 0.36 -24.55
C ASN A 6 -11.01 0.54 -23.59
N GLN A 7 -9.77 0.30 -24.07
CA GLN A 7 -8.60 0.61 -23.25
C GLN A 7 -8.67 2.12 -22.96
N PRO A 8 -8.58 2.52 -21.67
CA PRO A 8 -8.55 3.94 -21.37
C PRO A 8 -7.36 4.58 -22.07
N LEU A 9 -7.60 5.72 -22.70
CA LEU A 9 -6.54 6.50 -23.31
C LEU A 9 -5.68 7.05 -22.17
N TYR A 10 -4.41 6.66 -22.11
CA TYR A 10 -3.45 7.24 -21.18
C TYR A 10 -2.23 7.78 -21.91
N HIS A 11 -1.55 8.71 -21.28
CA HIS A 11 -0.31 9.29 -21.76
C HIS A 11 0.80 9.04 -20.75
N ALA A 12 1.99 8.73 -21.23
CA ALA A 12 3.18 8.59 -20.40
C ALA A 12 4.36 9.32 -21.04
N HIS A 13 5.21 9.93 -20.22
CA HIS A 13 6.39 10.66 -20.67
C HIS A 13 7.45 10.66 -19.58
N THR A 14 8.72 10.78 -19.99
CA THR A 14 9.84 10.96 -19.06
C THR A 14 10.48 12.31 -19.34
N LEU A 15 10.54 13.19 -18.34
CA LEU A 15 11.16 14.50 -18.44
C LEU A 15 12.70 14.40 -18.54
N PRO A 16 13.37 15.44 -19.04
CA PRO A 16 14.84 15.50 -19.10
C PRO A 16 15.53 15.31 -17.74
N CYS A 17 14.90 15.70 -16.62
CA CYS A 17 15.38 15.44 -15.26
C CYS A 17 15.17 13.97 -14.79
N GLY A 18 14.53 13.14 -15.62
CA GLY A 18 14.25 11.73 -15.33
C GLY A 18 12.92 11.44 -14.64
N LEU A 19 12.12 12.47 -14.29
CA LEU A 19 10.78 12.25 -13.74
C LEU A 19 9.88 11.55 -14.76
N ARG A 20 9.25 10.45 -14.35
CA ARG A 20 8.25 9.74 -15.13
C ARG A 20 6.86 10.31 -14.84
N ILE A 21 6.08 10.54 -15.89
CA ILE A 21 4.72 11.08 -15.80
C ILE A 21 3.75 10.05 -16.36
N ILE A 22 2.62 9.85 -15.68
CA ILE A 22 1.46 9.13 -16.23
C ILE A 22 0.21 9.99 -16.08
N HIS A 23 -0.57 10.08 -17.15
CA HIS A 23 -1.84 10.81 -17.17
C HIS A 23 -2.94 9.94 -17.78
N GLU A 24 -4.05 9.83 -17.09
CA GLU A 24 -5.28 9.24 -17.62
C GLU A 24 -6.38 10.31 -17.59
N PRO A 25 -6.91 10.69 -18.77
CA PRO A 25 -7.97 11.69 -18.86
C PRO A 25 -9.28 11.20 -18.25
N SER A 26 -9.98 12.09 -17.55
CA SER A 26 -11.33 11.87 -17.03
C SER A 26 -12.19 13.10 -17.34
N ALA A 27 -13.48 12.89 -17.59
CA ALA A 27 -14.42 14.00 -17.84
C ALA A 27 -14.85 14.74 -16.56
N SER A 28 -14.39 14.30 -15.38
CA SER A 28 -14.69 14.95 -14.10
C SER A 28 -14.07 16.35 -14.04
N PRO A 29 -14.75 17.35 -13.44
CA PRO A 29 -14.14 18.63 -13.12
C PRO A 29 -13.11 18.51 -11.98
N VAL A 30 -13.15 17.42 -11.20
CA VAL A 30 -12.20 17.13 -10.12
C VAL A 30 -10.99 16.43 -10.72
N LEU A 31 -9.83 16.87 -10.28
CA LEU A 31 -8.52 16.36 -10.70
C LEU A 31 -7.78 15.79 -9.48
N TYR A 32 -7.18 14.64 -9.68
CA TYR A 32 -6.31 13.97 -8.72
C TYR A 32 -4.90 13.92 -9.27
N CYS A 33 -3.92 14.43 -8.53
CA CYS A 33 -2.53 14.37 -8.95
C CYS A 33 -1.60 14.22 -7.76
N GLY A 34 -0.39 13.71 -8.01
CA GLY A 34 0.56 13.51 -6.93
C GLY A 34 1.89 12.91 -7.37
N TYR A 35 2.81 12.88 -6.43
CA TYR A 35 4.07 12.19 -6.54
C TYR A 35 4.03 10.86 -5.80
N VAL A 36 4.51 9.81 -6.44
CA VAL A 36 4.90 8.56 -5.79
C VAL A 36 6.42 8.54 -5.78
N VAL A 37 7.01 8.72 -4.61
CA VAL A 37 8.46 8.63 -4.40
C VAL A 37 8.77 7.22 -3.94
N LEU A 38 9.66 6.50 -4.64
CA LEU A 38 10.06 5.14 -4.29
C LEU A 38 11.03 5.15 -3.10
N ALA A 39 10.52 5.63 -1.97
CA ALA A 39 11.19 5.71 -0.68
C ALA A 39 10.16 5.46 0.42
N GLY A 40 10.25 4.33 1.06
CA GLY A 40 9.44 3.93 2.21
C GLY A 40 10.32 3.25 3.24
N THR A 41 9.75 2.72 4.30
CA THR A 41 10.53 2.16 5.40
C THR A 41 11.42 0.98 5.01
N ARG A 42 11.13 0.32 3.89
CA ARG A 42 11.98 -0.72 3.31
C ARG A 42 13.34 -0.21 2.85
N HIS A 43 13.45 1.09 2.55
CA HIS A 43 14.67 1.74 2.05
C HIS A 43 15.54 2.28 3.19
N GLU A 44 15.04 2.23 4.42
CA GLU A 44 15.76 2.68 5.60
C GLU A 44 16.88 1.70 5.97
N ASP A 45 18.01 2.25 6.35
CA ASP A 45 19.02 1.51 7.12
C ASP A 45 18.53 1.37 8.58
N GLU A 46 19.15 0.54 9.39
CA GLU A 46 18.76 0.39 10.80
C GLU A 46 18.88 1.72 11.58
N ALA A 47 19.85 2.52 11.19
CA ALA A 47 20.06 3.85 11.76
C ALA A 47 19.01 4.90 11.34
N ASP A 48 18.23 4.63 10.31
CA ASP A 48 17.23 5.55 9.74
C ASP A 48 15.78 5.07 10.06
N SER A 49 15.58 4.19 11.05
CA SER A 49 14.28 3.60 11.38
C SER A 49 13.20 4.66 11.65
N GLY A 50 12.12 4.66 10.86
CA GLY A 50 11.02 5.63 10.90
C GLY A 50 11.29 6.92 10.11
N MET A 51 12.44 7.06 9.44
CA MET A 51 12.80 8.28 8.74
C MET A 51 11.87 8.58 7.56
N ALA A 52 11.41 7.58 6.83
CA ALA A 52 10.51 7.79 5.68
C ALA A 52 9.19 8.43 6.11
N HIS A 53 8.59 7.94 7.21
CA HIS A 53 7.38 8.51 7.79
C HIS A 53 7.66 9.89 8.40
N PHE A 54 8.79 10.05 9.08
CA PHE A 54 9.20 11.33 9.64
C PHE A 54 9.35 12.42 8.57
N ILE A 55 9.97 12.10 7.44
CA ILE A 55 10.08 13.02 6.29
C ILE A 55 8.72 13.41 5.74
N GLU A 56 7.76 12.49 5.70
CA GLU A 56 6.39 12.81 5.28
C GLU A 56 5.82 13.93 6.13
N HIS A 57 5.80 13.79 7.47
CA HIS A 57 5.33 14.82 8.41
C HIS A 57 6.07 16.14 8.23
N LEU A 58 7.40 16.08 8.14
CA LEU A 58 8.24 17.26 8.04
C LEU A 58 8.11 17.99 6.70
N SER A 59 7.67 17.34 5.63
CA SER A 59 7.50 17.95 4.30
C SER A 59 6.48 19.09 4.30
N PHE A 60 5.59 19.13 5.29
CA PHE A 60 4.60 20.21 5.47
C PHE A 60 5.08 21.35 6.36
N LYS A 61 6.29 21.28 6.92
CA LYS A 61 6.80 22.24 7.92
C LYS A 61 7.64 23.37 7.35
N GLY A 62 7.91 23.36 6.04
CA GLY A 62 8.57 24.45 5.34
C GLY A 62 9.48 23.98 4.21
N THR A 63 9.54 24.80 3.18
CA THR A 63 10.39 24.63 2.01
C THR A 63 11.30 25.82 1.83
N THR A 64 12.19 25.78 0.84
CA THR A 64 12.98 26.96 0.44
C THR A 64 12.12 28.12 -0.06
N HIS A 65 10.88 27.87 -0.48
CA HIS A 65 9.99 28.88 -1.07
C HIS A 65 8.80 29.25 -0.16
N ARG A 66 8.39 28.35 0.76
CA ARG A 66 7.15 28.48 1.54
C ARG A 66 7.36 28.17 3.03
N ARG A 67 6.69 28.94 3.86
CA ARG A 67 6.52 28.60 5.28
C ARG A 67 5.38 27.58 5.42
N ALA A 68 5.33 26.83 6.53
CA ALA A 68 4.30 25.83 6.82
C ALA A 68 2.86 26.37 6.61
N CYS A 69 2.55 27.57 7.10
CA CYS A 69 1.22 28.15 6.93
C CYS A 69 0.83 28.40 5.46
N HIS A 70 1.80 28.64 4.57
CA HIS A 70 1.54 28.79 3.14
C HIS A 70 1.37 27.45 2.44
N ILE A 71 1.96 26.39 2.97
CA ILE A 71 1.79 25.03 2.46
C ILE A 71 0.37 24.55 2.78
N VAL A 72 -0.02 24.58 4.06
CA VAL A 72 -1.35 24.15 4.51
C VAL A 72 -2.46 24.92 3.78
N ASN A 73 -2.39 26.26 3.73
CA ASN A 73 -3.38 27.07 3.03
C ASN A 73 -3.25 27.05 1.50
N GLY A 74 -2.25 26.37 0.96
CA GLY A 74 -1.94 26.42 -0.47
C GLY A 74 -3.06 25.93 -1.37
N LEU A 75 -3.73 24.84 -1.01
CA LEU A 75 -4.88 24.29 -1.72
C LEU A 75 -6.20 24.50 -0.99
N GLU A 76 -6.23 24.52 0.35
CA GLU A 76 -7.46 24.66 1.12
C GLU A 76 -8.24 25.93 0.74
N ARG A 77 -7.55 27.05 0.51
CA ARG A 77 -8.19 28.33 0.12
C ARG A 77 -8.91 28.29 -1.24
N VAL A 78 -8.67 27.25 -2.06
CA VAL A 78 -9.39 27.03 -3.34
C VAL A 78 -10.30 25.81 -3.24
N GLY A 79 -10.52 25.26 -2.03
CA GLY A 79 -11.35 24.08 -1.79
C GLY A 79 -10.68 22.77 -2.22
N GLY A 80 -9.36 22.78 -2.41
CA GLY A 80 -8.57 21.57 -2.69
C GLY A 80 -8.08 20.91 -1.40
N ASP A 81 -7.76 19.63 -1.50
CA ASP A 81 -7.17 18.82 -0.44
C ASP A 81 -5.73 18.47 -0.77
N LEU A 82 -4.86 18.45 0.25
CA LEU A 82 -3.46 18.08 0.17
C LEU A 82 -3.16 17.06 1.25
N ASN A 83 -2.64 15.90 0.85
CA ASN A 83 -2.39 14.82 1.79
C ASN A 83 -1.13 14.02 1.42
N ALA A 84 -0.66 13.18 2.35
CA ALA A 84 0.44 12.26 2.11
C ALA A 84 0.25 10.99 2.93
N TYR A 85 0.96 9.92 2.56
CA TYR A 85 1.11 8.73 3.38
C TYR A 85 2.38 7.98 3.02
N THR A 86 2.94 7.29 3.99
CA THR A 86 4.12 6.43 3.85
C THR A 86 3.74 4.96 3.95
N THR A 87 4.32 4.15 3.07
CA THR A 87 4.22 2.69 3.12
C THR A 87 5.60 2.06 3.30
N LYS A 88 5.65 0.74 3.21
CA LYS A 88 6.94 0.03 3.21
C LYS A 88 7.80 0.37 1.99
N GLN A 89 7.22 0.73 0.85
CA GLN A 89 7.94 0.87 -0.42
C GLN A 89 7.96 2.28 -0.99
N GLU A 90 6.99 3.10 -0.69
CA GLU A 90 6.86 4.44 -1.23
C GLU A 90 6.28 5.42 -0.21
N THR A 91 6.59 6.69 -0.41
CA THR A 91 5.85 7.82 0.18
C THR A 91 5.10 8.52 -0.95
N VAL A 92 3.82 8.78 -0.72
CA VAL A 92 2.93 9.40 -1.71
C VAL A 92 2.48 10.76 -1.20
N TYR A 93 2.66 11.80 -2.01
CA TYR A 93 2.16 13.15 -1.77
C TYR A 93 1.13 13.45 -2.84
N TYR A 94 -0.08 13.80 -2.47
CA TYR A 94 -1.16 13.93 -3.44
C TYR A 94 -2.13 15.07 -3.11
N ALA A 95 -2.82 15.52 -4.16
CA ALA A 95 -3.81 16.56 -4.07
C ALA A 95 -5.05 16.22 -4.87
N THR A 96 -6.18 16.67 -4.35
CA THR A 96 -7.48 16.68 -5.01
C THR A 96 -7.91 18.13 -5.20
N VAL A 97 -8.09 18.57 -6.44
CA VAL A 97 -8.42 19.96 -6.79
C VAL A 97 -9.41 20.03 -7.94
N LEU A 98 -9.96 21.22 -8.20
CA LEU A 98 -10.60 21.47 -9.48
C LEU A 98 -9.54 21.58 -10.59
N LYS A 99 -9.86 21.18 -11.81
CA LYS A 99 -8.91 21.14 -12.93
C LYS A 99 -8.21 22.47 -13.22
N ASP A 100 -8.86 23.57 -12.94
CA ASP A 100 -8.30 24.91 -13.14
C ASP A 100 -7.15 25.24 -12.18
N ASP A 101 -7.12 24.58 -11.02
CA ASP A 101 -6.07 24.70 -10.00
C ASP A 101 -4.92 23.71 -10.16
N PHE A 102 -4.88 22.93 -11.26
CA PHE A 102 -3.79 21.96 -11.53
C PHE A 102 -2.39 22.54 -11.34
N LYS A 103 -2.13 23.74 -11.90
CA LYS A 103 -0.80 24.36 -11.83
C LYS A 103 -0.39 24.68 -10.39
N ARG A 104 -1.37 25.09 -9.58
CA ARG A 104 -1.18 25.37 -8.15
C ARG A 104 -0.85 24.08 -7.40
N ALA A 105 -1.59 23.01 -7.64
CA ALA A 105 -1.34 21.72 -7.03
C ALA A 105 0.02 21.15 -7.43
N ALA A 106 0.37 21.17 -8.72
CA ALA A 106 1.66 20.71 -9.20
C ALA A 106 2.84 21.49 -8.61
N ASP A 107 2.72 22.82 -8.52
CA ASP A 107 3.74 23.70 -7.94
C ASP A 107 3.94 23.42 -6.44
N LEU A 108 2.85 23.31 -5.68
CA LEU A 108 2.93 23.02 -4.25
C LEU A 108 3.48 21.61 -3.96
N LEU A 109 3.00 20.60 -4.68
CA LEU A 109 3.47 19.22 -4.54
C LEU A 109 4.95 19.11 -4.89
N THR A 110 5.40 19.78 -5.96
CA THR A 110 6.82 19.78 -6.36
C THR A 110 7.68 20.43 -5.27
N ASP A 111 7.21 21.51 -4.69
CA ASP A 111 7.92 22.26 -3.66
C ASP A 111 8.09 21.42 -2.37
N ILE A 112 7.03 20.79 -1.88
CA ILE A 112 7.11 19.96 -0.67
C ILE A 112 7.94 18.69 -0.86
N VAL A 113 7.95 18.12 -2.08
CA VAL A 113 8.68 16.88 -2.35
C VAL A 113 10.17 17.14 -2.54
N PHE A 114 10.56 18.21 -3.26
CA PHE A 114 11.96 18.40 -3.66
C PHE A 114 12.68 19.58 -3.00
N HIS A 115 11.97 20.45 -2.30
CA HIS A 115 12.54 21.68 -1.74
C HIS A 115 12.31 21.85 -0.23
N SER A 116 11.86 20.79 0.48
CA SER A 116 11.70 20.82 1.93
C SER A 116 13.03 21.04 2.65
N THR A 117 13.00 21.83 3.73
CA THR A 117 14.22 22.30 4.43
C THR A 117 14.42 21.67 5.80
N PHE A 118 13.40 21.05 6.37
CA PHE A 118 13.43 20.33 7.64
C PHE A 118 14.05 21.15 8.80
N PRO A 119 13.48 22.31 9.17
CA PRO A 119 14.04 23.15 10.24
C PRO A 119 14.11 22.38 11.57
N GLN A 120 15.23 22.44 12.29
CA GLN A 120 15.40 21.70 13.56
C GLN A 120 14.29 21.99 14.57
N ALA A 121 13.85 23.25 14.69
CA ALA A 121 12.76 23.61 15.58
C ALA A 121 11.41 22.95 15.23
N GLU A 122 11.18 22.58 13.97
CA GLU A 122 10.00 21.82 13.56
C GLU A 122 10.22 20.32 13.76
N ILE A 123 11.45 19.82 13.58
CA ILE A 123 11.84 18.44 13.93
C ILE A 123 11.55 18.19 15.41
N ASP A 124 12.05 19.05 16.30
CA ASP A 124 11.91 18.90 17.75
C ASP A 124 10.44 18.85 18.20
N LYS A 125 9.56 19.57 17.51
CA LYS A 125 8.10 19.53 17.77
C LYS A 125 7.47 18.25 17.22
N GLU A 126 7.82 17.89 16.00
CA GLU A 126 7.16 16.78 15.29
C GLU A 126 7.55 15.41 15.87
N VAL A 127 8.74 15.31 16.45
CA VAL A 127 9.17 14.12 17.19
C VAL A 127 8.17 13.76 18.29
N GLU A 128 7.70 14.72 19.08
CA GLU A 128 6.72 14.43 20.14
C GLU A 128 5.36 14.05 19.57
N VAL A 129 4.92 14.66 18.45
CA VAL A 129 3.68 14.28 17.75
C VAL A 129 3.74 12.83 17.29
N ILE A 130 4.86 12.39 16.69
CA ILE A 130 5.00 11.00 16.24
C ILE A 130 5.19 10.04 17.42
N CYS A 131 5.82 10.46 18.51
CA CYS A 131 5.87 9.65 19.72
C CYS A 131 4.47 9.41 20.30
N ASP A 132 3.62 10.44 20.32
CA ASP A 132 2.20 10.31 20.74
C ASP A 132 1.43 9.39 19.77
N GLU A 133 1.70 9.45 18.47
CA GLU A 133 1.13 8.54 17.48
C GLU A 133 1.57 7.09 17.72
N ILE A 134 2.86 6.85 17.98
CA ILE A 134 3.39 5.52 18.34
C ILE A 134 2.67 4.98 19.58
N ASP A 135 2.48 5.79 20.60
CA ASP A 135 1.84 5.36 21.84
C ASP A 135 0.33 5.11 21.62
N SER A 136 -0.37 5.98 20.89
CA SER A 136 -1.76 5.76 20.50
C SER A 136 -1.94 4.47 19.68
N TYR A 137 -0.99 4.19 18.78
CA TYR A 137 -1.01 2.97 17.97
C TYR A 137 -0.79 1.71 18.81
N LYS A 138 0.07 1.78 19.84
CA LYS A 138 0.27 0.67 20.79
C LYS A 138 -0.99 0.36 21.60
N ASP A 139 -1.85 1.34 21.84
CA ASP A 139 -3.12 1.18 22.54
C ASP A 139 -4.22 0.57 21.66
N SER A 140 -3.94 0.33 20.36
CA SER A 140 -4.86 -0.32 19.41
C SER A 140 -4.37 -1.74 19.06
N PRO A 141 -4.72 -2.78 19.83
CA PRO A 141 -4.30 -4.16 19.57
C PRO A 141 -4.74 -4.67 18.20
N SER A 142 -5.86 -4.19 17.69
CA SER A 142 -6.39 -4.54 16.36
C SER A 142 -5.56 -3.99 15.20
N GLU A 143 -4.74 -2.98 15.44
CA GLU A 143 -3.85 -2.37 14.44
C GLU A 143 -2.43 -2.90 14.58
N ILE A 144 -1.85 -2.80 15.79
CA ILE A 144 -0.46 -3.20 16.03
C ILE A 144 -0.19 -4.68 15.73
N ILE A 145 -1.21 -5.54 15.82
CA ILE A 145 -1.07 -6.96 15.50
C ILE A 145 -0.62 -7.18 14.04
N PHE A 146 -0.99 -6.29 13.11
CA PHE A 146 -0.57 -6.39 11.71
C PHE A 146 0.92 -6.11 11.52
N ASP A 147 1.48 -5.15 12.26
CA ASP A 147 2.92 -4.84 12.14
C ASP A 147 3.77 -5.89 12.86
N GLU A 148 3.34 -6.35 14.03
CA GLU A 148 4.01 -7.48 14.71
C GLU A 148 3.94 -8.75 13.85
N PHE A 149 2.82 -9.01 13.15
CA PHE A 149 2.73 -10.12 12.21
C PHE A 149 3.67 -9.97 11.01
N LYS A 150 3.81 -8.75 10.45
CA LYS A 150 4.79 -8.48 9.38
C LYS A 150 6.22 -8.74 9.86
N SER A 151 6.56 -8.39 11.09
CA SER A 151 7.89 -8.67 11.65
C SER A 151 8.16 -10.18 11.78
N LEU A 152 7.12 -10.99 12.02
CA LEU A 152 7.21 -12.45 11.99
C LEU A 152 7.37 -13.00 10.57
N MET A 153 6.73 -12.34 9.57
CA MET A 153 6.85 -12.73 8.16
C MET A 153 8.20 -12.34 7.55
N TYR A 154 8.86 -11.31 8.06
CA TYR A 154 10.11 -10.77 7.53
C TYR A 154 11.14 -10.52 8.64
N PRO A 155 11.54 -11.58 9.39
CA PRO A 155 12.42 -11.43 10.54
C PRO A 155 13.79 -10.88 10.11
N GLY A 156 14.22 -9.79 10.77
CA GLY A 156 15.50 -9.13 10.47
C GLY A 156 15.57 -8.42 9.10
N GLN A 157 14.46 -8.35 8.37
CA GLN A 157 14.39 -7.69 7.06
C GLN A 157 13.72 -6.30 7.16
N PRO A 158 14.05 -5.37 6.26
CA PRO A 158 13.43 -4.05 6.23
C PRO A 158 11.90 -4.06 6.12
N LEU A 159 11.30 -5.02 5.40
CA LEU A 159 9.84 -5.17 5.31
C LEU A 159 9.16 -5.50 6.65
N GLY A 160 9.88 -6.09 7.58
CA GLY A 160 9.37 -6.41 8.92
C GLY A 160 9.47 -5.26 9.92
N ARG A 161 10.16 -4.16 9.58
CA ARG A 161 10.30 -2.99 10.46
C ARG A 161 8.98 -2.23 10.58
N ASP A 162 8.78 -1.54 11.70
CA ASP A 162 7.65 -0.64 11.90
C ASP A 162 7.75 0.60 10.99
N ILE A 163 6.62 1.11 10.50
CA ILE A 163 6.58 2.33 9.68
C ILE A 163 6.85 3.56 10.55
N LEU A 164 6.31 3.59 11.76
CA LEU A 164 6.49 4.70 12.70
C LEU A 164 7.91 4.75 13.28
N GLY A 165 8.68 3.66 13.16
CA GLY A 165 10.01 3.57 13.70
C GLY A 165 10.06 3.39 15.23
N ASN A 166 11.07 3.99 15.86
CA ASN A 166 11.34 3.86 17.29
C ASN A 166 11.50 5.24 17.93
N ALA A 167 10.75 5.52 18.99
CA ALA A 167 10.74 6.81 19.69
C ALA A 167 12.13 7.26 20.20
N GLU A 168 12.99 6.31 20.65
CA GLU A 168 14.35 6.65 21.10
C GLU A 168 15.20 7.14 19.93
N ARG A 169 15.03 6.54 18.74
CA ARG A 169 15.74 6.93 17.53
C ARG A 169 15.21 8.24 16.97
N LEU A 170 13.90 8.43 16.93
CA LEU A 170 13.26 9.67 16.46
C LEU A 170 13.77 10.89 17.20
N ARG A 171 13.96 10.83 18.52
CA ARG A 171 14.48 11.92 19.36
C ARG A 171 15.94 12.30 19.06
N GLN A 172 16.65 11.51 18.27
CA GLN A 172 18.04 11.79 17.90
C GLN A 172 18.17 12.41 16.51
N TYR A 173 17.07 12.48 15.74
CA TYR A 173 17.13 12.98 14.38
C TYR A 173 17.37 14.49 14.29
N THR A 174 18.17 14.84 13.33
CA THR A 174 18.55 16.21 13.02
C THR A 174 18.16 16.59 11.59
N THR A 175 18.17 17.89 11.29
CA THR A 175 18.05 18.40 9.91
C THR A 175 19.03 17.69 8.95
N ALA A 176 20.26 17.40 9.41
CA ALA A 176 21.26 16.73 8.58
C ALA A 176 20.84 15.28 8.22
N ASP A 177 20.20 14.57 9.17
CA ASP A 177 19.70 13.20 8.92
C ASP A 177 18.56 13.22 7.90
N ALA A 178 17.60 14.14 8.06
CA ALA A 178 16.49 14.31 7.12
C ALA A 178 16.98 14.68 5.71
N LEU A 179 17.91 15.64 5.59
CA LEU A 179 18.51 15.99 4.31
C LEU A 179 19.33 14.85 3.69
N ARG A 180 20.07 14.08 4.50
CA ARG A 180 20.80 12.90 4.01
C ARG A 180 19.85 11.89 3.37
N PHE A 181 18.72 11.59 4.04
CA PHE A 181 17.72 10.66 3.53
C PHE A 181 17.05 11.18 2.25
N THR A 182 16.62 12.43 2.25
CA THR A 182 15.98 13.03 1.07
C THR A 182 16.95 13.18 -0.10
N HIS A 183 18.18 13.60 0.10
CA HIS A 183 19.19 13.61 -0.97
C HIS A 183 19.47 12.22 -1.56
N ARG A 184 19.27 11.15 -0.78
CA ARG A 184 19.46 9.79 -1.25
C ARG A 184 18.27 9.25 -2.03
N TYR A 185 17.05 9.66 -1.73
CA TYR A 185 15.84 9.01 -2.27
C TYR A 185 14.89 9.97 -2.99
N TYR A 186 14.82 11.23 -2.62
CA TYR A 186 13.89 12.22 -3.19
C TYR A 186 14.50 12.88 -4.42
N HIS A 187 14.48 12.15 -5.51
CA HIS A 187 15.02 12.58 -6.79
C HIS A 187 14.00 12.34 -7.91
N PRO A 188 13.87 13.22 -8.92
CA PRO A 188 12.93 13.03 -10.01
C PRO A 188 12.99 11.65 -10.67
N GLN A 189 14.19 11.10 -10.85
CA GLN A 189 14.39 9.75 -11.41
C GLN A 189 13.84 8.62 -10.53
N ASN A 190 13.68 8.86 -9.21
CA ASN A 190 13.12 7.92 -8.24
C ASN A 190 11.64 8.17 -7.96
N ALA A 191 10.99 9.02 -8.76
CA ALA A 191 9.61 9.42 -8.58
C ALA A 191 8.78 9.24 -9.84
N VAL A 192 7.46 9.20 -9.64
CA VAL A 192 6.45 9.28 -10.68
C VAL A 192 5.48 10.38 -10.32
N PHE A 193 5.16 11.24 -11.28
CA PHE A 193 4.03 12.16 -11.16
C PHE A 193 2.84 11.57 -11.90
N TYR A 194 1.72 11.41 -11.21
CA TYR A 194 0.49 10.92 -11.82
C TYR A 194 -0.57 12.00 -11.85
N VAL A 195 -1.41 11.95 -12.88
CA VAL A 195 -2.58 12.83 -13.04
C VAL A 195 -3.76 11.99 -13.51
N TYR A 196 -4.90 12.13 -12.84
CA TYR A 196 -6.18 11.60 -13.25
C TYR A 196 -7.20 12.74 -13.30
N GLY A 197 -7.63 13.14 -14.51
CA GLY A 197 -8.55 14.25 -14.69
C GLY A 197 -8.45 14.96 -16.04
N ASP A 198 -9.25 16.01 -16.21
CA ASP A 198 -9.40 16.76 -17.46
C ASP A 198 -8.37 17.90 -17.55
N VAL A 199 -7.12 17.55 -17.88
CA VAL A 199 -6.04 18.52 -18.16
C VAL A 199 -5.30 18.09 -19.42
N PRO A 200 -5.01 19.00 -20.37
CA PRO A 200 -4.23 18.66 -21.55
C PRO A 200 -2.83 18.14 -21.18
N PHE A 201 -2.45 16.99 -21.71
CA PHE A 201 -1.15 16.35 -21.37
C PHE A 201 0.05 17.26 -21.62
N ALA A 202 0.03 18.02 -22.72
CA ALA A 202 1.07 18.99 -23.01
C ALA A 202 1.17 20.12 -21.95
N GLN A 203 0.08 20.43 -21.25
CA GLN A 203 0.11 21.39 -20.13
C GLN A 203 0.79 20.76 -18.91
N ILE A 204 0.53 19.49 -18.64
CA ILE A 204 1.16 18.74 -17.54
C ILE A 204 2.68 18.73 -17.74
N VAL A 205 3.13 18.29 -18.93
CA VAL A 205 4.56 18.23 -19.28
C VAL A 205 5.24 19.60 -19.12
N ARG A 206 4.72 20.63 -19.77
CA ARG A 206 5.28 21.99 -19.70
C ARG A 206 5.31 22.57 -18.27
N THR A 207 4.31 22.23 -17.47
CA THR A 207 4.27 22.73 -16.08
C THR A 207 5.39 22.09 -15.27
N LEU A 208 5.56 20.77 -15.35
CA LEU A 208 6.57 20.04 -14.62
C LEU A 208 7.99 20.32 -15.14
N GLU A 209 8.20 20.48 -16.44
CA GLU A 209 9.50 20.90 -17.00
C GLU A 209 9.97 22.25 -16.46
N ARG A 210 9.05 23.18 -16.25
CA ARG A 210 9.38 24.50 -15.67
C ARG A 210 9.70 24.40 -14.19
N LEU A 211 9.02 23.51 -13.44
CA LEU A 211 9.19 23.32 -12.00
C LEU A 211 10.45 22.51 -11.66
N LEU A 212 10.89 21.66 -12.59
CA LEU A 212 12.00 20.73 -12.41
C LEU A 212 13.03 20.86 -13.54
N PRO A 213 13.75 21.98 -13.65
CA PRO A 213 14.80 22.13 -14.65
C PRO A 213 15.91 21.09 -14.42
N PRO A 214 16.44 20.45 -15.48
CA PRO A 214 17.44 19.37 -15.34
C PRO A 214 18.73 19.79 -14.62
N THR A 215 19.05 21.08 -14.64
CA THR A 215 20.24 21.65 -14.00
C THR A 215 20.22 21.58 -12.48
N ASP A 216 19.04 21.44 -11.89
CA ASP A 216 18.85 21.48 -10.43
C ASP A 216 19.10 20.12 -9.78
N PHE A 217 19.22 19.06 -10.58
CA PHE A 217 19.38 17.71 -10.08
C PHE A 217 20.67 17.07 -10.58
N ALA A 218 21.49 16.60 -9.64
CA ALA A 218 22.69 15.82 -9.95
C ALA A 218 22.34 14.47 -10.58
N ALA A 219 23.31 13.80 -11.18
CA ALA A 219 23.12 12.44 -11.67
C ALA A 219 22.73 11.51 -10.51
N PHE A 220 21.58 10.87 -10.64
CA PHE A 220 21.03 9.95 -9.65
C PHE A 220 21.34 8.50 -10.03
N THR A 221 21.92 7.76 -9.09
CA THR A 221 21.98 6.31 -9.17
C THR A 221 20.99 5.78 -8.14
N ALA A 222 19.93 5.13 -8.60
CA ALA A 222 18.96 4.53 -7.67
C ALA A 222 19.72 3.64 -6.69
N PRO A 223 19.54 3.85 -5.38
CA PRO A 223 20.14 2.96 -4.38
C PRO A 223 19.70 1.55 -4.71
N ALA A 224 20.65 0.63 -4.84
CA ALA A 224 20.31 -0.77 -4.97
C ALA A 224 19.43 -1.10 -3.77
N LEU A 225 18.16 -1.49 -4.00
CA LEU A 225 17.42 -2.21 -2.98
C LEU A 225 18.36 -3.36 -2.62
N SER A 226 18.92 -3.31 -1.41
CA SER A 226 19.77 -4.38 -0.92
C SER A 226 19.08 -5.67 -1.30
N SER A 227 19.77 -6.53 -2.06
CA SER A 227 19.20 -7.76 -2.58
C SER A 227 18.44 -8.40 -1.44
N ILE A 228 17.09 -8.40 -1.56
CA ILE A 228 16.26 -8.99 -0.51
C ILE A 228 16.78 -10.41 -0.39
N PRO A 229 17.20 -10.82 0.80
CA PRO A 229 17.55 -12.21 1.01
C PRO A 229 16.39 -13.05 0.48
N PRO A 230 16.63 -14.18 -0.18
CA PRO A 230 15.56 -15.07 -0.59
C PRO A 230 14.60 -15.22 0.58
N GLN A 231 13.29 -15.22 0.30
CA GLN A 231 12.26 -15.29 1.35
C GLN A 231 12.74 -16.19 2.47
N PRO A 232 12.81 -15.71 3.72
CA PRO A 232 13.20 -16.58 4.80
C PRO A 232 12.34 -17.82 4.73
N GLN A 233 12.92 -19.00 4.89
CA GLN A 233 12.12 -20.21 5.08
C GLN A 233 11.38 -20.04 6.39
N ILE A 234 10.18 -19.44 6.31
CA ILE A 234 9.33 -19.23 7.47
C ILE A 234 8.74 -20.59 7.79
N THR A 235 9.25 -21.18 8.85
CA THR A 235 8.62 -22.34 9.47
C THR A 235 7.35 -21.89 10.17
N ALA A 236 6.29 -22.66 10.03
CA ALA A 236 5.05 -22.42 10.76
C ALA A 236 5.35 -22.20 12.26
N GLN A 237 4.86 -21.10 12.80
CA GLN A 237 5.05 -20.76 14.21
C GLN A 237 3.77 -20.21 14.81
N GLU A 238 3.62 -20.41 16.13
CA GLU A 238 2.55 -19.82 16.90
C GLU A 238 3.14 -18.92 17.98
N ARG A 239 2.68 -17.67 18.01
CA ARG A 239 3.07 -16.71 19.05
C ARG A 239 1.82 -16.19 19.75
N ILE A 240 1.80 -16.31 21.07
CA ILE A 240 0.73 -15.80 21.91
C ILE A 240 1.31 -14.68 22.78
N VAL A 241 0.66 -13.52 22.77
CA VAL A 241 1.08 -12.34 23.52
C VAL A 241 -0.07 -11.91 24.42
N SER A 242 0.21 -11.76 25.72
CA SER A 242 -0.77 -11.21 26.65
C SER A 242 -0.77 -9.68 26.58
N LYS A 243 -1.87 -9.12 26.10
CA LYS A 243 -2.09 -7.66 25.99
C LYS A 243 -3.17 -7.17 26.96
N GLY A 244 -3.83 -8.07 27.70
CA GLY A 244 -4.93 -7.71 28.60
C GLY A 244 -6.16 -7.15 27.88
N THR A 245 -6.39 -7.55 26.63
CA THR A 245 -7.51 -7.08 25.81
C THR A 245 -8.81 -7.80 26.17
N HIS A 246 -9.95 -7.13 26.04
CA HIS A 246 -11.25 -7.74 26.27
C HIS A 246 -11.54 -8.84 25.23
N GLN A 247 -11.18 -8.62 23.99
CA GLN A 247 -11.28 -9.60 22.91
C GLN A 247 -9.89 -10.14 22.57
N ALA A 248 -9.82 -11.38 22.14
CA ALA A 248 -8.64 -11.91 21.47
C ALA A 248 -8.60 -11.43 20.02
N HIS A 249 -7.43 -10.97 19.58
CA HIS A 249 -7.15 -10.64 18.19
C HIS A 249 -6.25 -11.71 17.59
N VAL A 250 -6.59 -12.21 16.43
CA VAL A 250 -5.89 -13.35 15.81
C VAL A 250 -5.53 -13.01 14.37
N LEU A 251 -4.27 -13.19 14.02
CA LEU A 251 -3.76 -13.21 12.67
C LEU A 251 -3.19 -14.59 12.33
N ILE A 252 -3.62 -15.15 11.19
CA ILE A 252 -3.09 -16.40 10.62
C ILE A 252 -2.71 -16.11 9.18
N GLY A 253 -1.50 -16.48 8.76
CA GLY A 253 -1.07 -16.23 7.39
C GLY A 253 0.19 -16.96 6.99
N ALA A 254 0.60 -16.74 5.75
CA ALA A 254 1.75 -17.37 5.12
C ALA A 254 2.42 -16.46 4.10
N PRO A 255 3.72 -16.66 3.79
CA PRO A 255 4.38 -16.03 2.66
C PRO A 255 3.73 -16.44 1.34
N THR A 256 3.70 -15.50 0.38
CA THR A 256 3.11 -15.72 -0.94
C THR A 256 4.04 -15.31 -2.07
N PHE A 257 3.51 -15.27 -3.28
CA PHE A 257 4.22 -14.93 -4.50
C PHE A 257 4.56 -13.43 -4.59
N ALA A 258 5.61 -13.14 -5.34
CA ALA A 258 5.92 -11.79 -5.79
C ALA A 258 4.80 -11.19 -6.65
N GLY A 259 4.70 -9.86 -6.67
CA GLY A 259 3.75 -9.14 -7.51
C GLY A 259 3.97 -9.32 -9.01
N THR A 260 5.13 -9.81 -9.42
CA THR A 260 5.46 -10.16 -10.81
C THR A 260 5.08 -11.59 -11.19
N ASP A 261 4.76 -12.46 -10.22
CA ASP A 261 4.38 -13.86 -10.46
C ASP A 261 2.96 -13.97 -11.01
N ALA A 262 2.76 -14.76 -12.06
CA ALA A 262 1.46 -14.95 -12.70
C ALA A 262 0.44 -15.66 -11.78
N ARG A 263 0.90 -16.49 -10.84
CA ARG A 263 0.04 -17.20 -9.88
C ARG A 263 -0.70 -16.26 -8.93
N ARG A 264 -0.25 -14.99 -8.81
CA ARG A 264 -0.93 -13.96 -8.01
C ARG A 264 -2.39 -13.76 -8.38
N PHE A 265 -2.78 -13.99 -9.64
CA PHE A 265 -4.16 -13.81 -10.08
C PHE A 265 -5.08 -14.92 -9.54
N ALA A 266 -4.59 -16.16 -9.51
CA ALA A 266 -5.32 -17.26 -8.87
C ALA A 266 -5.40 -17.05 -7.34
N LEU A 267 -4.33 -16.57 -6.72
CA LEU A 267 -4.32 -16.20 -5.30
C LEU A 267 -5.29 -15.06 -4.99
N LEU A 268 -5.38 -14.04 -5.84
CA LEU A 268 -6.35 -12.94 -5.70
C LEU A 268 -7.80 -13.47 -5.72
N LEU A 269 -8.11 -14.37 -6.68
CA LEU A 269 -9.42 -15.00 -6.75
C LEU A 269 -9.70 -15.86 -5.51
N LEU A 270 -8.75 -16.67 -5.10
CA LEU A 270 -8.81 -17.52 -3.91
C LEU A 270 -9.05 -16.68 -2.64
N ASN A 271 -8.28 -15.61 -2.45
CA ASN A 271 -8.40 -14.68 -1.33
C ASN A 271 -9.80 -14.04 -1.28
N ASN A 272 -10.31 -13.61 -2.43
CA ASN A 272 -11.64 -13.00 -2.51
C ASN A 272 -12.76 -13.99 -2.15
N MET A 273 -12.64 -15.23 -2.56
CA MET A 273 -13.60 -16.31 -2.20
C MET A 273 -13.51 -16.67 -0.72
N LEU A 274 -12.30 -16.66 -0.15
CA LEU A 274 -12.07 -17.06 1.24
C LEU A 274 -12.62 -16.01 2.22
N GLY A 275 -12.17 -14.78 2.14
CA GLY A 275 -12.46 -13.71 3.09
C GLY A 275 -12.42 -12.32 2.47
N GLY A 276 -12.83 -12.20 1.18
CA GLY A 276 -12.98 -10.89 0.52
C GLY A 276 -14.17 -10.10 1.09
N PRO A 277 -14.41 -8.88 0.60
CA PRO A 277 -15.36 -7.91 1.19
C PRO A 277 -16.83 -8.33 1.11
N GLY A 278 -17.15 -9.39 0.36
CA GLY A 278 -18.52 -9.91 0.25
C GLY A 278 -18.95 -10.69 1.49
N MET A 279 -20.16 -10.42 2.00
CA MET A 279 -20.76 -11.20 3.10
C MET A 279 -20.93 -12.69 2.77
N ASN A 280 -20.87 -13.05 1.50
CA ASN A 280 -20.91 -14.43 0.99
C ASN A 280 -19.54 -15.12 0.95
N SER A 281 -18.47 -14.48 1.44
CA SER A 281 -17.16 -15.11 1.57
C SER A 281 -17.23 -16.33 2.52
N ARG A 282 -16.39 -17.35 2.27
CA ARG A 282 -16.47 -18.61 3.03
C ARG A 282 -16.24 -18.42 4.52
N LEU A 283 -15.30 -17.57 4.90
CA LEU A 283 -15.03 -17.28 6.31
C LEU A 283 -16.16 -16.51 6.97
N SER A 284 -16.70 -15.47 6.31
CA SER A 284 -17.89 -14.76 6.80
C SER A 284 -19.06 -15.70 7.03
N LEU A 285 -19.39 -16.55 6.05
CA LEU A 285 -20.47 -17.51 6.19
C LEU A 285 -20.21 -18.55 7.29
N SER A 286 -18.96 -18.99 7.48
CA SER A 286 -18.62 -20.07 8.42
C SER A 286 -18.53 -19.56 9.86
N LEU A 287 -17.80 -18.45 10.10
CA LEU A 287 -17.47 -17.97 11.44
C LEU A 287 -18.47 -16.93 11.95
N ARG A 288 -18.92 -16.01 11.09
CA ARG A 288 -19.85 -14.95 11.46
C ARG A 288 -21.29 -15.39 11.37
N GLU A 289 -21.76 -15.73 10.17
CA GLU A 289 -23.20 -15.99 9.94
C GLU A 289 -23.72 -17.27 10.59
N LYS A 290 -22.96 -18.38 10.45
CA LYS A 290 -23.41 -19.70 10.96
C LYS A 290 -23.00 -19.95 12.40
N ALA A 291 -21.82 -19.50 12.80
CA ALA A 291 -21.28 -19.82 14.12
C ALA A 291 -21.44 -18.67 15.13
N GLY A 292 -21.62 -17.42 14.67
CA GLY A 292 -21.79 -16.24 15.52
C GLY A 292 -20.57 -15.94 16.42
N LEU A 293 -19.35 -16.31 16.00
CA LEU A 293 -18.15 -16.27 16.83
C LEU A 293 -17.34 -14.98 16.65
N VAL A 294 -17.50 -14.30 15.53
CA VAL A 294 -16.74 -13.10 15.18
C VAL A 294 -17.66 -12.02 14.64
N TYR A 295 -17.35 -10.75 14.94
CA TYR A 295 -18.07 -9.63 14.35
C TYR A 295 -17.60 -9.36 12.91
N SER A 296 -16.29 -9.37 12.70
CA SER A 296 -15.67 -9.26 11.38
C SER A 296 -14.59 -10.32 11.21
N ILE A 297 -14.39 -10.73 9.97
CA ILE A 297 -13.30 -11.60 9.56
C ILE A 297 -12.91 -11.24 8.14
N ASP A 298 -11.65 -10.87 7.95
CA ASP A 298 -11.15 -10.34 6.70
C ASP A 298 -9.88 -11.06 6.28
N SER A 299 -9.73 -11.28 4.98
CA SER A 299 -8.55 -11.89 4.38
C SER A 299 -7.81 -10.88 3.52
N TYR A 300 -6.54 -10.67 3.83
CA TYR A 300 -5.70 -9.66 3.20
C TYR A 300 -4.59 -10.30 2.38
N LEU A 301 -4.29 -9.67 1.26
CA LEU A 301 -3.18 -10.04 0.39
C LEU A 301 -2.25 -8.83 0.25
N ASN A 302 -1.05 -8.95 0.81
CA ASN A 302 -0.01 -7.93 0.72
C ASN A 302 0.98 -8.35 -0.35
N THR A 303 1.05 -7.59 -1.43
CA THR A 303 1.86 -7.92 -2.59
C THR A 303 2.91 -6.85 -2.82
N TYR A 304 4.17 -7.26 -2.88
CA TYR A 304 5.31 -6.43 -3.24
C TYR A 304 5.88 -6.91 -4.60
N PRO A 305 6.63 -6.09 -5.34
CA PRO A 305 7.18 -6.51 -6.64
C PRO A 305 7.97 -7.83 -6.61
N ASP A 306 8.61 -8.15 -5.51
CA ASP A 306 9.54 -9.25 -5.32
C ASP A 306 9.12 -10.29 -4.26
N THR A 307 8.07 -10.03 -3.49
CA THR A 307 7.57 -10.92 -2.44
C THR A 307 6.10 -10.65 -2.13
N GLY A 308 5.54 -11.36 -1.17
CA GLY A 308 4.20 -11.10 -0.64
C GLY A 308 3.89 -11.97 0.56
N PHE A 309 2.81 -11.65 1.25
CA PHE A 309 2.20 -12.50 2.26
C PHE A 309 0.69 -12.36 2.26
N TRP A 310 0.03 -13.42 2.65
CA TRP A 310 -1.40 -13.51 2.87
C TRP A 310 -1.68 -13.63 4.37
N ASN A 311 -2.76 -13.05 4.85
CA ASN A 311 -3.23 -13.25 6.21
C ASN A 311 -4.75 -13.14 6.33
N VAL A 312 -5.30 -13.77 7.39
CA VAL A 312 -6.67 -13.59 7.85
C VAL A 312 -6.62 -13.00 9.24
N TYR A 313 -7.38 -11.95 9.46
CA TYR A 313 -7.60 -11.32 10.76
C TYR A 313 -9.03 -11.55 11.24
N PHE A 314 -9.19 -11.82 12.55
CA PHE A 314 -10.48 -11.77 13.23
C PHE A 314 -10.31 -11.43 14.71
N GLY A 315 -11.35 -10.79 15.28
CA GLY A 315 -11.53 -10.62 16.71
C GLY A 315 -12.62 -11.55 17.23
N CYS A 316 -12.41 -12.19 18.38
CA CYS A 316 -13.38 -13.06 19.03
C CYS A 316 -13.19 -13.09 20.55
N ASP A 317 -14.10 -13.72 21.28
CA ASP A 317 -13.90 -14.00 22.70
C ASP A 317 -12.71 -14.95 22.91
N ALA A 318 -11.92 -14.71 23.97
CA ALA A 318 -10.69 -15.47 24.21
C ALA A 318 -10.91 -16.99 24.30
N HIS A 319 -12.07 -17.44 24.82
CA HIS A 319 -12.41 -18.86 24.92
C HIS A 319 -12.79 -19.49 23.55
N ASP A 320 -13.15 -18.67 22.56
CA ASP A 320 -13.58 -19.14 21.23
C ASP A 320 -12.43 -19.20 20.20
N VAL A 321 -11.23 -18.70 20.51
CA VAL A 321 -10.08 -18.71 19.60
C VAL A 321 -9.84 -20.09 18.98
N GLY A 322 -9.84 -21.13 19.80
CA GLY A 322 -9.61 -22.51 19.33
C GLY A 322 -10.72 -23.00 18.37
N ARG A 323 -11.96 -22.57 18.58
CA ARG A 323 -13.11 -22.92 17.71
C ARG A 323 -13.03 -22.16 16.38
N CYS A 324 -12.76 -20.86 16.43
CA CYS A 324 -12.55 -20.03 15.25
C CYS A 324 -11.43 -20.58 14.37
N ARG A 325 -10.27 -20.89 14.97
CA ARG A 325 -9.13 -21.46 14.26
C ARG A 325 -9.47 -22.78 13.57
N ARG A 326 -10.16 -23.71 14.24
CA ARG A 326 -10.59 -24.98 13.62
C ARG A 326 -11.52 -24.76 12.43
N LEU A 327 -12.44 -23.81 12.51
CA LEU A 327 -13.35 -23.48 11.42
C LEU A 327 -12.60 -22.88 10.23
N LEU A 328 -11.68 -21.95 10.49
CA LEU A 328 -10.82 -21.33 9.47
C LEU A 328 -10.00 -22.41 8.75
N LEU A 329 -9.24 -23.21 9.47
CA LEU A 329 -8.41 -24.29 8.89
C LEU A 329 -9.25 -25.29 8.07
N ARG A 330 -10.47 -25.57 8.49
CA ARG A 330 -11.38 -26.41 7.72
C ARG A 330 -11.74 -25.78 6.37
N GLU A 331 -11.97 -24.47 6.31
CA GLU A 331 -12.25 -23.79 5.04
C GLU A 331 -11.00 -23.74 4.14
N LEU A 332 -9.80 -23.56 4.70
CA LEU A 332 -8.55 -23.63 3.94
C LEU A 332 -8.37 -25.03 3.30
N ARG A 333 -8.50 -26.08 4.10
CA ARG A 333 -8.37 -27.47 3.63
C ARG A 333 -9.37 -27.82 2.54
N ARG A 334 -10.59 -27.27 2.57
CA ARG A 334 -11.59 -27.47 1.52
C ARG A 334 -11.12 -26.96 0.15
N PHE A 335 -10.37 -25.87 0.10
CA PHE A 335 -9.78 -25.38 -1.15
C PHE A 335 -8.63 -26.28 -1.65
N ILE A 336 -7.89 -26.90 -0.73
CA ILE A 336 -6.82 -27.85 -1.07
C ILE A 336 -7.40 -29.17 -1.59
N GLU A 337 -8.37 -29.73 -0.86
CA GLU A 337 -8.87 -31.10 -1.09
C GLU A 337 -9.89 -31.19 -2.21
N ARG A 338 -10.64 -30.13 -2.47
CA ARG A 338 -11.80 -30.16 -3.37
C ARG A 338 -11.69 -29.08 -4.44
N PRO A 339 -11.52 -29.45 -5.72
CA PRO A 339 -11.54 -28.47 -6.80
C PRO A 339 -12.91 -27.78 -6.87
N LEU A 340 -12.89 -26.54 -7.32
CA LEU A 340 -14.12 -25.79 -7.56
C LEU A 340 -14.90 -26.41 -8.73
N SER A 341 -16.23 -26.49 -8.60
CA SER A 341 -17.07 -26.77 -9.77
C SER A 341 -17.04 -25.61 -10.76
N ASP A 342 -17.37 -25.89 -12.02
CA ASP A 342 -17.42 -24.84 -13.07
C ASP A 342 -18.34 -23.69 -12.70
N SER A 343 -19.49 -23.99 -12.07
CA SER A 343 -20.43 -22.96 -11.61
C SER A 343 -19.87 -22.10 -10.48
N GLN A 344 -19.16 -22.70 -9.53
CA GLN A 344 -18.51 -21.98 -8.44
C GLN A 344 -17.40 -21.07 -8.96
N LEU A 345 -16.57 -21.59 -9.86
CA LEU A 345 -15.47 -20.84 -10.48
C LEU A 345 -16.01 -19.66 -11.31
N ALA A 346 -17.03 -19.91 -12.14
CA ALA A 346 -17.65 -18.87 -12.95
C ALA A 346 -18.28 -17.76 -12.10
N ALA A 347 -18.97 -18.11 -11.02
CA ALA A 347 -19.56 -17.16 -10.08
C ALA A 347 -18.47 -16.31 -9.38
N ALA A 348 -17.41 -16.96 -8.89
CA ALA A 348 -16.28 -16.27 -8.24
C ALA A 348 -15.57 -15.27 -9.17
N LYS A 349 -15.29 -15.67 -10.41
CA LYS A 349 -14.71 -14.80 -11.44
C LYS A 349 -15.59 -13.60 -11.75
N LYS A 350 -16.89 -13.84 -11.91
CA LYS A 350 -17.88 -12.78 -12.17
C LYS A 350 -17.91 -11.78 -11.00
N GLN A 351 -17.94 -12.29 -9.76
CA GLN A 351 -17.95 -11.46 -8.56
C GLN A 351 -16.70 -10.61 -8.46
N LEU A 352 -15.51 -11.22 -8.58
CA LEU A 352 -14.25 -10.49 -8.48
C LEU A 352 -14.11 -9.43 -9.58
N CYS A 353 -14.41 -9.77 -10.84
CA CYS A 353 -14.38 -8.79 -11.93
C CYS A 353 -15.38 -7.64 -11.69
N GLY A 354 -16.57 -7.92 -11.17
CA GLY A 354 -17.54 -6.88 -10.80
C GLY A 354 -17.01 -5.96 -9.72
N GLN A 355 -16.43 -6.51 -8.64
CA GLN A 355 -15.84 -5.73 -7.55
C GLN A 355 -14.67 -4.88 -8.03
N VAL A 356 -13.78 -5.42 -8.87
CA VAL A 356 -12.66 -4.69 -9.46
C VAL A 356 -13.15 -3.51 -10.30
N VAL A 357 -14.18 -3.70 -11.13
CA VAL A 357 -14.76 -2.61 -11.94
C VAL A 357 -15.44 -1.57 -11.05
N ILE A 358 -16.26 -1.98 -10.10
CA ILE A 358 -16.94 -1.05 -9.17
C ILE A 358 -15.93 -0.24 -8.36
N SER A 359 -14.80 -0.83 -7.97
CA SER A 359 -13.75 -0.10 -7.23
C SER A 359 -13.12 1.05 -8.01
N THR A 360 -13.30 1.10 -9.34
CA THR A 360 -12.80 2.23 -10.16
C THR A 360 -13.62 3.51 -10.01
N ASP A 361 -14.84 3.42 -9.48
CA ASP A 361 -15.69 4.60 -9.21
C ASP A 361 -15.14 5.44 -8.05
N ALA A 362 -14.32 4.86 -7.16
CA ALA A 362 -13.57 5.60 -6.14
C ALA A 362 -12.37 6.30 -6.81
N ALA A 363 -12.62 7.44 -7.42
CA ALA A 363 -11.68 8.14 -8.32
C ALA A 363 -10.32 8.44 -7.68
N GLU A 364 -10.29 8.87 -6.41
CA GLU A 364 -9.03 9.11 -5.69
C GLU A 364 -8.22 7.82 -5.51
N SER A 365 -8.86 6.76 -5.00
CA SER A 365 -8.20 5.46 -4.83
C SER A 365 -7.71 4.88 -6.17
N TYR A 366 -8.47 5.13 -7.25
CA TYR A 366 -8.06 4.75 -8.59
C TYR A 366 -6.82 5.51 -9.05
N ALA A 367 -6.78 6.84 -8.87
CA ALA A 367 -5.67 7.70 -9.23
C ALA A 367 -4.37 7.33 -8.47
N LEU A 368 -4.49 7.12 -7.15
CA LEU A 368 -3.39 6.62 -6.32
C LEU A 368 -2.85 5.29 -6.83
N ALA A 369 -3.73 4.35 -7.14
CA ALA A 369 -3.33 3.04 -7.66
C ALA A 369 -2.73 3.13 -9.08
N LEU A 370 -3.16 4.09 -9.93
CA LEU A 370 -2.55 4.39 -11.24
C LEU A 370 -1.09 4.81 -11.04
N GLY A 371 -0.84 5.79 -10.18
CA GLY A 371 0.50 6.28 -9.85
C GLY A 371 1.40 5.18 -9.30
N LYS A 372 0.93 4.43 -8.31
CA LYS A 372 1.71 3.33 -7.70
C LYS A 372 2.01 2.20 -8.68
N THR A 373 1.03 1.80 -9.49
CA THR A 373 1.25 0.76 -10.50
C THR A 373 2.33 1.19 -11.50
N PHE A 374 2.29 2.44 -11.95
CA PHE A 374 3.29 2.95 -12.87
C PHE A 374 4.67 3.11 -12.21
N ALA A 375 4.72 3.50 -10.94
CA ALA A 375 5.97 3.64 -10.20
C ALA A 375 6.69 2.28 -10.06
N HIS A 376 5.98 1.23 -9.65
CA HIS A 376 6.57 -0.08 -9.36
C HIS A 376 6.76 -0.97 -10.58
N TYR A 377 5.87 -0.89 -11.56
CA TYR A 377 5.85 -1.83 -12.68
C TYR A 377 6.08 -1.18 -14.06
N GLY A 378 6.13 0.15 -14.14
CA GLY A 378 6.28 0.89 -15.40
C GLY A 378 5.11 0.72 -16.38
N THR A 379 3.96 0.22 -15.88
CA THR A 379 2.80 -0.12 -16.71
C THR A 379 1.55 0.63 -16.25
N HIS A 380 0.65 0.89 -17.19
CA HIS A 380 -0.68 1.42 -16.89
C HIS A 380 -1.52 0.41 -16.10
N ARG A 381 -2.36 0.89 -15.18
CA ARG A 381 -3.35 0.06 -14.46
C ARG A 381 -4.51 -0.32 -15.38
N ASN A 382 -4.37 -1.45 -16.05
CA ASN A 382 -5.37 -1.92 -17.01
C ASN A 382 -6.37 -2.89 -16.37
N VAL A 383 -7.54 -2.36 -15.97
CA VAL A 383 -8.64 -3.12 -15.35
C VAL A 383 -9.20 -4.18 -16.29
N SER A 384 -9.31 -3.88 -17.60
CA SER A 384 -9.78 -4.85 -18.59
C SER A 384 -8.83 -6.04 -18.73
N ALA A 385 -7.51 -5.78 -18.77
CA ALA A 385 -6.51 -6.82 -18.82
C ALA A 385 -6.52 -7.66 -17.52
N LEU A 386 -6.70 -7.04 -16.34
CA LEU A 386 -6.85 -7.76 -15.09
C LEU A 386 -8.07 -8.70 -15.12
N CYS A 387 -9.24 -8.20 -15.54
CA CYS A 387 -10.43 -9.03 -15.66
C CYS A 387 -10.24 -10.17 -16.70
N SER A 388 -9.51 -9.94 -17.79
CA SER A 388 -9.18 -10.99 -18.76
C SER A 388 -8.34 -12.08 -18.12
N ARG A 389 -7.29 -11.71 -17.37
CA ARG A 389 -6.47 -12.67 -16.60
C ARG A 389 -7.28 -13.47 -15.58
N ILE A 390 -8.19 -12.80 -14.86
CA ILE A 390 -9.09 -13.48 -13.90
C ILE A 390 -9.97 -14.51 -14.63
N ARG A 391 -10.46 -14.22 -15.84
CA ARG A 391 -11.30 -15.14 -16.62
C ARG A 391 -10.53 -16.39 -17.10
N GLU A 392 -9.23 -16.29 -17.33
CA GLU A 392 -8.36 -17.39 -17.74
C GLU A 392 -8.06 -18.40 -16.63
N ILE A 393 -8.21 -18.04 -15.34
CA ILE A 393 -7.90 -18.91 -14.19
C ILE A 393 -8.75 -20.20 -14.25
N THR A 394 -8.13 -21.34 -14.02
CA THR A 394 -8.81 -22.64 -13.94
C THR A 394 -9.05 -23.08 -12.48
N ALA A 395 -9.91 -24.07 -12.28
CA ALA A 395 -10.11 -24.66 -10.95
C ALA A 395 -8.81 -25.32 -10.42
N ALA A 396 -8.01 -25.88 -11.32
CA ALA A 396 -6.72 -26.47 -10.99
C ALA A 396 -5.72 -25.41 -10.50
N ASP A 397 -5.67 -24.22 -11.13
CA ASP A 397 -4.80 -23.11 -10.68
C ASP A 397 -5.16 -22.67 -9.26
N VAL A 398 -6.47 -22.54 -8.96
CA VAL A 398 -6.93 -22.16 -7.61
C VAL A 398 -6.55 -23.23 -6.59
N GLN A 399 -6.74 -24.49 -6.92
CA GLN A 399 -6.41 -25.61 -6.03
C GLN A 399 -4.91 -25.74 -5.80
N GLN A 400 -4.09 -25.58 -6.84
CA GLN A 400 -2.65 -25.60 -6.74
C GLN A 400 -2.13 -24.49 -5.84
N VAL A 401 -2.60 -23.25 -6.04
CA VAL A 401 -2.24 -22.11 -5.20
C VAL A 401 -2.69 -22.32 -3.76
N ALA A 402 -3.90 -22.86 -3.54
CA ALA A 402 -4.38 -23.18 -2.19
C ALA A 402 -3.48 -24.21 -1.51
N ALA A 403 -3.08 -25.28 -2.21
CA ALA A 403 -2.18 -26.29 -1.67
C ALA A 403 -0.81 -25.73 -1.31
N GLU A 404 -0.29 -24.79 -2.11
CA GLU A 404 1.00 -24.17 -1.87
C GLU A 404 0.98 -23.16 -0.71
N ILE A 405 -0.08 -22.36 -0.58
CA ILE A 405 -0.11 -21.25 0.41
C ILE A 405 -0.75 -21.69 1.73
N TYR A 406 -1.78 -22.52 1.70
CA TYR A 406 -2.57 -22.89 2.89
C TYR A 406 -2.14 -24.19 3.56
N ALA A 407 -0.99 -24.75 3.18
CA ALA A 407 -0.43 -25.92 3.85
C ALA A 407 -0.18 -25.63 5.35
N ASP A 408 -0.57 -26.57 6.21
CA ASP A 408 -0.51 -26.38 7.68
C ASP A 408 0.92 -26.04 8.19
N ASP A 409 1.94 -26.56 7.54
CA ASP A 409 3.37 -26.34 7.87
C ASP A 409 3.91 -24.97 7.42
N ARG A 410 3.08 -24.16 6.77
CA ARG A 410 3.41 -22.80 6.31
C ARG A 410 2.73 -21.70 7.12
N LEU A 411 1.74 -22.05 7.92
CA LEU A 411 0.89 -21.08 8.59
C LEU A 411 1.55 -20.55 9.88
N THR A 412 1.83 -19.27 9.89
CA THR A 412 2.18 -18.53 11.13
C THR A 412 0.91 -18.00 11.78
N THR A 413 0.84 -18.10 13.10
CA THR A 413 -0.29 -17.62 13.90
C THR A 413 0.22 -16.65 14.96
N LEU A 414 -0.41 -15.47 15.05
CA LEU A 414 -0.20 -14.49 16.12
C LEU A 414 -1.52 -14.27 16.84
N ILE A 415 -1.50 -14.36 18.16
CA ILE A 415 -2.68 -14.20 19.01
C ILE A 415 -2.38 -13.19 20.11
N TYR A 416 -3.20 -12.15 20.21
CA TYR A 416 -3.28 -11.26 21.36
C TYR A 416 -4.46 -11.67 22.24
N ARG A 417 -4.25 -11.72 23.58
CA ARG A 417 -5.28 -12.06 24.56
C ARG A 417 -5.01 -11.42 25.92
#